data_9eaf3782cb92962d6fb92f3dab78304d
#
_entry.id   9eaf3782cb92962d6fb92f3dab78304d
#
_cell.length_a   1.000
_cell.length_b   1.000
_cell.length_c   1.000
_cell.angle_alpha   90.00
_cell.angle_beta   90.00
_cell.angle_gamma   90.00
#
_symmetry.space_group_name_H-M   'P 1'
#
loop_
_entity.id
_entity.type
_entity.pdbx_description
1 polymer ?
#
loop_
_entity_poly.entity_id
_entity_poly.type
_entity_poly.pdbx_seq_one_letter_code
_entity_poly.pdbx_strand_id
1 'polypeptide(L)'
;MMQRSTRLMGMVAVGALAATGCSDQLVTDVQPAPDASGRAQVAEMCEVITFDQFGHGDAINSVSLPTLGLNLNVSVNRGPDDFGFNSGIVSARAFETDGLDDNPVGPGSVVVEDDDLQFRGEDNIFGGESDGGGECAGCAGLGRLLVIPDERAFVPWGDYRWGGTISFTGNFSGGDYYLASYVAVDVDTNSPGIRAFVDSTQVGVSGLLGNGSVQTVATTSQPAIGSSFSFVLGTAAADAVLGSGAIDGIRICARQALGEDGCTPGYWKNHTAAWAGTGYTPGQTVGSVFAAGAFPSLASSTLLQALGNGGGSGTAGAAQILLRAAVAALLNAGHAGVDYPRTTASIIADVNAALASGSRSAMLALAGELDEDNNLGCPL
;
A
#
# COMPACT_ATOMS: atom_id res chain seq x y z
N MET A 1 -19.20 18.63 58.77
CA MET A 1 -19.18 17.31 58.11
C MET A 1 -18.88 17.53 56.65
N MET A 2 -17.60 17.38 56.29
CA MET A 2 -17.11 17.57 54.92
C MET A 2 -16.85 16.20 54.32
N GLN A 3 -17.61 15.86 53.28
CA GLN A 3 -17.37 14.63 52.48
C GLN A 3 -16.28 14.89 51.44
N ARG A 4 -15.18 14.20 51.56
CA ARG A 4 -14.11 14.18 50.54
C ARG A 4 -14.46 13.14 49.47
N SER A 5 -14.60 13.60 48.24
CA SER A 5 -14.71 12.76 47.05
C SER A 5 -13.31 12.32 46.59
N THR A 6 -13.06 11.02 46.62
CA THR A 6 -11.81 10.41 46.15
C THR A 6 -11.97 10.11 44.64
N ARG A 7 -11.20 10.80 43.82
CA ARG A 7 -11.09 10.46 42.38
C ARG A 7 -10.09 9.31 42.20
N LEU A 8 -10.58 8.23 41.65
CA LEU A 8 -9.77 7.08 41.23
C LEU A 8 -9.08 7.45 39.90
N MET A 9 -7.76 7.58 39.91
CA MET A 9 -6.96 7.71 38.73
C MET A 9 -6.72 6.31 38.15
N GLY A 10 -7.32 6.04 36.98
CA GLY A 10 -7.03 4.83 36.19
C GLY A 10 -5.66 4.96 35.54
N MET A 11 -4.73 4.11 35.95
CA MET A 11 -3.44 3.90 35.25
C MET A 11 -3.72 3.14 33.95
N VAL A 12 -3.48 3.80 32.83
CA VAL A 12 -3.36 3.12 31.54
C VAL A 12 -1.97 2.51 31.45
N ALA A 13 -1.90 1.20 31.49
CA ALA A 13 -0.67 0.46 31.23
C ALA A 13 -0.38 0.50 29.72
N VAL A 14 0.67 1.22 29.34
CA VAL A 14 1.25 1.16 28.00
C VAL A 14 2.04 -0.16 27.94
N GLY A 15 1.46 -1.15 27.26
CA GLY A 15 2.17 -2.39 26.93
C GLY A 15 3.16 -2.11 25.80
N ALA A 16 4.45 -2.28 26.08
CA ALA A 16 5.49 -2.33 25.07
C ALA A 16 5.29 -3.61 24.23
N LEU A 17 4.92 -3.47 22.97
CA LEU A 17 5.02 -4.56 21.99
C LEU A 17 6.49 -4.70 21.61
N ALA A 18 7.07 -5.85 21.96
CA ALA A 18 8.34 -6.30 21.44
C ALA A 18 8.18 -6.60 19.95
N ALA A 19 8.95 -5.94 19.11
CA ALA A 19 9.05 -6.25 17.69
C ALA A 19 9.74 -7.61 17.55
N THR A 20 9.00 -8.63 17.15
CA THR A 20 9.54 -9.91 16.70
C THR A 20 9.45 -9.96 15.19
N GLY A 21 10.63 -10.02 14.55
CA GLY A 21 10.89 -10.58 13.23
C GLY A 21 9.99 -10.13 12.08
N CYS A 22 10.52 -9.30 11.19
CA CYS A 22 9.99 -9.14 9.84
C CYS A 22 10.16 -10.45 9.09
N SER A 23 9.09 -11.22 8.94
CA SER A 23 8.97 -12.22 7.89
C SER A 23 8.27 -11.55 6.71
N ASP A 24 8.81 -11.71 5.51
CA ASP A 24 8.18 -11.39 4.23
C ASP A 24 6.75 -11.95 4.18
N GLN A 25 5.80 -11.18 4.64
CA GLN A 25 4.40 -11.42 4.37
C GLN A 25 3.92 -10.25 3.53
N LEU A 26 3.54 -10.56 2.29
CA LEU A 26 2.63 -9.76 1.49
C LEU A 26 1.44 -9.36 2.39
N VAL A 27 1.54 -8.19 3.00
CA VAL A 27 0.43 -7.65 3.77
C VAL A 27 -0.55 -7.08 2.77
N THR A 28 -1.46 -7.92 2.33
CA THR A 28 -2.74 -7.46 1.78
C THR A 28 -3.56 -6.96 2.96
N ASP A 29 -3.21 -5.79 3.47
CA ASP A 29 -4.00 -5.15 4.52
C ASP A 29 -5.16 -4.42 3.84
N VAL A 30 -6.25 -5.17 3.63
CA VAL A 30 -7.56 -4.61 3.30
C VAL A 30 -8.22 -4.31 4.62
N GLN A 31 -7.99 -3.15 5.18
CA GLN A 31 -8.77 -2.67 6.30
C GLN A 31 -9.21 -1.24 6.08
N PRO A 32 -10.48 -1.06 5.66
CA PRO A 32 -11.10 0.24 5.66
C PRO A 32 -11.55 0.62 7.08
N ALA A 33 -11.08 1.76 7.58
CA ALA A 33 -11.70 2.38 8.75
C ALA A 33 -12.93 3.21 8.30
N PRO A 34 -14.11 3.07 8.94
CA PRO A 34 -15.29 3.82 8.55
C PRO A 34 -15.07 5.33 8.75
N ASP A 35 -15.39 6.12 7.73
CA ASP A 35 -15.53 7.54 7.92
C ASP A 35 -16.86 7.84 8.65
N ALA A 36 -16.94 8.99 9.33
CA ALA A 36 -18.12 9.39 10.11
C ALA A 36 -19.34 9.73 9.23
N SER A 37 -19.26 9.56 7.92
CA SER A 37 -20.29 9.90 6.93
C SER A 37 -21.00 8.69 6.32
N GLY A 38 -20.57 7.45 6.65
CA GLY A 38 -21.20 6.22 6.15
C GLY A 38 -21.02 5.99 4.63
N ARG A 39 -20.12 6.73 3.98
CA ARG A 39 -19.80 6.46 2.57
C ARG A 39 -18.91 5.24 2.47
N ALA A 40 -19.23 4.38 1.53
CA ALA A 40 -18.43 3.24 1.16
C ALA A 40 -16.96 3.65 1.02
N GLN A 41 -16.09 2.98 1.77
CA GLN A 41 -14.67 3.27 1.70
C GLN A 41 -14.11 2.78 0.38
N VAL A 42 -13.31 3.61 -0.23
CA VAL A 42 -12.51 3.25 -1.39
C VAL A 42 -11.66 2.05 -0.98
N ALA A 43 -11.87 0.90 -1.58
CA ALA A 43 -10.99 -0.24 -1.35
C ALA A 43 -9.61 0.14 -1.88
N GLU A 44 -8.62 0.13 -1.00
CA GLU A 44 -7.22 0.36 -1.39
C GLU A 44 -6.52 -0.97 -1.57
N MET A 45 -5.88 -1.15 -2.71
CA MET A 45 -4.89 -2.20 -2.93
C MET A 45 -3.52 -1.56 -2.95
N CYS A 46 -2.63 -2.03 -2.08
CA CYS A 46 -1.27 -1.50 -2.00
C CYS A 46 -0.25 -2.60 -2.29
N GLU A 47 0.85 -2.22 -2.90
CA GLU A 47 2.02 -3.06 -3.10
C GLU A 47 3.27 -2.26 -2.78
N VAL A 48 4.29 -2.94 -2.24
CA VAL A 48 5.55 -2.33 -1.86
C VAL A 48 6.63 -2.75 -2.84
N ILE A 49 7.33 -1.78 -3.40
CA ILE A 49 8.55 -2.04 -4.16
C ILE A 49 9.67 -2.19 -3.14
N THR A 50 10.24 -3.39 -3.07
CA THR A 50 11.54 -3.67 -2.46
C THR A 50 12.52 -4.04 -3.56
N PHE A 51 13.80 -4.05 -3.24
CA PHE A 51 14.84 -4.35 -4.24
C PHE A 51 15.55 -5.67 -3.96
N ASP A 52 15.02 -6.48 -3.03
CA ASP A 52 15.62 -7.73 -2.55
C ASP A 52 15.78 -8.82 -3.62
N GLN A 53 15.00 -8.72 -4.71
CA GLN A 53 15.10 -9.65 -5.83
C GLN A 53 16.34 -9.42 -6.73
N PHE A 54 17.07 -8.31 -6.52
CA PHE A 54 18.26 -7.96 -7.29
C PHE A 54 19.52 -8.36 -6.53
N GLY A 55 20.60 -8.68 -7.24
CA GLY A 55 21.92 -8.83 -6.67
C GLY A 55 22.57 -7.48 -6.34
N HIS A 56 23.50 -7.46 -5.38
CA HIS A 56 24.30 -6.27 -5.10
C HIS A 56 24.97 -5.75 -6.38
N GLY A 57 24.85 -4.46 -6.65
CA GLY A 57 25.38 -3.83 -7.84
C GLY A 57 24.56 -4.03 -9.12
N ASP A 58 23.47 -4.77 -9.09
CA ASP A 58 22.62 -4.96 -10.25
C ASP A 58 22.01 -3.64 -10.71
N ALA A 59 22.00 -3.43 -12.04
CA ALA A 59 21.32 -2.29 -12.64
C ALA A 59 19.81 -2.47 -12.61
N ILE A 60 19.10 -1.54 -11.95
CA ILE A 60 17.65 -1.56 -11.86
C ILE A 60 17.08 -0.62 -12.93
N ASN A 61 16.55 -1.22 -13.99
CA ASN A 61 15.93 -0.48 -15.10
C ASN A 61 14.40 -0.65 -15.13
N SER A 62 13.87 -1.62 -14.39
CA SER A 62 12.44 -1.83 -14.26
C SER A 62 12.08 -2.59 -12.98
N VAL A 63 10.87 -2.35 -12.49
CA VAL A 63 10.26 -3.09 -11.39
C VAL A 63 8.83 -3.46 -11.75
N SER A 64 8.34 -4.60 -11.24
CA SER A 64 6.99 -5.10 -11.49
C SER A 64 6.20 -5.10 -10.19
N LEU A 65 4.95 -4.66 -10.28
CA LEU A 65 3.95 -4.67 -9.23
C LEU A 65 2.77 -5.52 -9.69
N PRO A 66 2.86 -6.86 -9.58
CA PRO A 66 1.88 -7.78 -10.15
C PRO A 66 0.50 -7.64 -9.52
N THR A 67 0.39 -7.32 -8.24
CA THR A 67 -0.89 -7.09 -7.55
C THR A 67 -1.64 -5.89 -8.13
N LEU A 68 -0.90 -4.83 -8.49
CA LEU A 68 -1.45 -3.63 -9.10
C LEU A 68 -1.48 -3.69 -10.63
N GLY A 69 -0.93 -4.74 -11.24
CA GLY A 69 -0.82 -4.87 -12.70
C GLY A 69 0.12 -3.86 -13.35
N LEU A 70 1.06 -3.30 -12.60
CA LEU A 70 1.98 -2.27 -13.07
C LEU A 70 3.37 -2.83 -13.39
N ASN A 71 3.95 -2.33 -14.48
CA ASN A 71 5.36 -2.47 -14.79
C ASN A 71 5.94 -1.06 -14.94
N LEU A 72 6.94 -0.75 -14.15
CA LEU A 72 7.54 0.57 -14.06
C LEU A 72 8.95 0.55 -14.64
N ASN A 73 9.28 1.49 -15.51
CA ASN A 73 10.64 1.74 -15.92
C ASN A 73 11.32 2.65 -14.90
N VAL A 74 12.54 2.32 -14.53
CA VAL A 74 13.37 3.08 -13.60
C VAL A 74 14.47 3.78 -14.39
N SER A 75 14.63 5.07 -14.15
CA SER A 75 15.68 5.87 -14.76
C SER A 75 16.29 6.82 -13.75
N VAL A 76 17.57 7.15 -13.92
CA VAL A 76 18.30 8.06 -13.06
C VAL A 76 18.88 9.20 -13.87
N ASN A 77 18.75 10.40 -13.34
CA ASN A 77 19.46 11.57 -13.83
C ASN A 77 20.31 12.12 -12.67
N ARG A 78 21.63 11.94 -12.77
CA ARG A 78 22.57 12.45 -11.77
C ARG A 78 22.66 13.98 -11.82
N GLY A 79 22.84 14.59 -10.64
CA GLY A 79 23.23 15.98 -10.53
C GLY A 79 24.62 16.23 -11.13
N PRO A 80 24.97 17.48 -11.44
CA PRO A 80 26.32 17.84 -11.90
C PRO A 80 27.31 17.61 -10.75
N ASP A 81 28.48 17.02 -11.06
CA ASP A 81 29.60 16.97 -10.14
C ASP A 81 30.40 18.28 -10.18
N ASP A 82 31.29 18.51 -9.18
CA ASP A 82 32.16 19.70 -9.07
C ASP A 82 33.08 19.92 -10.28
N PHE A 83 33.28 18.91 -11.11
CA PHE A 83 34.20 18.93 -12.23
C PHE A 83 33.51 19.07 -13.58
N GLY A 84 32.17 19.14 -13.60
CA GLY A 84 31.38 19.20 -14.81
C GLY A 84 31.38 17.88 -15.61
N PHE A 85 31.88 16.80 -15.02
CA PHE A 85 31.84 15.47 -15.60
C PHE A 85 30.53 14.77 -15.21
N ASN A 86 29.74 14.48 -16.23
CA ASN A 86 28.59 13.58 -16.19
C ASN A 86 27.36 13.97 -15.37
N SER A 87 26.69 15.03 -15.77
CA SER A 87 25.23 15.00 -15.77
C SER A 87 24.82 13.98 -16.85
N GLY A 88 24.64 12.73 -16.50
CA GLY A 88 24.31 11.66 -17.45
C GLY A 88 23.21 10.76 -16.92
N ILE A 89 22.51 10.09 -17.83
CA ILE A 89 21.61 9.01 -17.47
C ILE A 89 22.47 7.83 -17.04
N VAL A 90 22.31 7.38 -15.80
CA VAL A 90 22.90 6.16 -15.26
C VAL A 90 21.76 5.23 -14.82
N SER A 91 22.06 3.95 -14.68
CA SER A 91 21.09 3.05 -14.04
C SER A 91 21.17 3.19 -12.54
N ALA A 92 20.01 3.17 -11.86
CA ALA A 92 19.98 2.93 -10.43
C ALA A 92 20.55 1.53 -10.10
N ARG A 93 21.10 1.37 -8.91
CA ARG A 93 21.71 0.10 -8.48
C ARG A 93 21.07 -0.40 -7.20
N ALA A 94 21.04 -1.73 -7.06
CA ALA A 94 20.72 -2.39 -5.81
C ALA A 94 21.98 -2.39 -4.92
N PHE A 95 21.80 -1.97 -3.67
CA PHE A 95 22.86 -1.93 -2.65
C PHE A 95 22.50 -2.83 -1.48
N GLU A 96 23.41 -3.72 -1.05
CA GLU A 96 23.22 -4.64 0.08
C GLU A 96 23.44 -3.97 1.42
N THR A 97 22.52 -4.17 2.37
CA THR A 97 22.61 -3.56 3.70
C THR A 97 23.20 -4.49 4.77
N ASP A 98 23.30 -5.80 4.53
CA ASP A 98 23.65 -6.76 5.57
C ASP A 98 25.17 -7.02 5.72
N GLY A 99 25.99 -6.43 4.88
CA GLY A 99 27.44 -6.51 4.93
C GLY A 99 28.00 -7.93 4.72
N LEU A 100 27.19 -8.84 4.18
CA LEU A 100 27.59 -10.22 3.91
C LEU A 100 28.11 -10.40 2.49
N ASP A 101 28.43 -9.33 1.78
CA ASP A 101 28.75 -9.47 0.39
C ASP A 101 30.07 -10.18 0.16
N ASP A 102 29.94 -11.30 -0.53
CA ASP A 102 31.01 -12.01 -1.16
C ASP A 102 31.56 -11.14 -2.30
N ASN A 103 32.41 -10.19 -1.98
CA ASN A 103 33.09 -9.32 -2.90
C ASN A 103 33.54 -10.06 -4.18
N PRO A 104 32.95 -9.81 -5.33
CA PRO A 104 33.33 -10.48 -6.57
C PRO A 104 34.67 -9.99 -7.15
N VAL A 105 35.34 -9.08 -6.50
CA VAL A 105 36.63 -8.54 -6.95
C VAL A 105 37.75 -9.39 -6.43
N GLY A 106 38.56 -9.90 -7.34
CA GLY A 106 39.67 -10.83 -7.05
C GLY A 106 40.70 -10.31 -6.05
N PRO A 107 41.59 -11.18 -5.54
CA PRO A 107 42.52 -10.87 -4.46
C PRO A 107 43.41 -9.67 -4.84
N GLY A 108 43.29 -8.59 -4.08
CA GLY A 108 44.07 -7.36 -4.23
C GLY A 108 43.25 -6.12 -4.63
N SER A 109 41.96 -6.22 -4.79
CA SER A 109 41.08 -5.08 -4.97
C SER A 109 40.63 -4.56 -3.60
N VAL A 110 40.76 -3.26 -3.39
CA VAL A 110 40.19 -2.57 -2.22
C VAL A 110 38.80 -2.16 -2.60
N VAL A 111 37.81 -2.74 -1.96
CA VAL A 111 36.42 -2.29 -2.07
C VAL A 111 36.22 -1.20 -1.03
N VAL A 112 35.88 -0.03 -1.45
CA VAL A 112 35.40 1.04 -0.57
C VAL A 112 33.88 0.95 -0.65
N GLU A 113 33.30 0.30 0.35
CA GLU A 113 31.86 0.25 0.53
C GLU A 113 31.40 1.46 1.34
N ASP A 114 30.15 1.82 1.21
CA ASP A 114 29.54 2.92 1.93
C ASP A 114 29.04 2.40 3.29
N ASP A 115 29.82 2.66 4.36
CA ASP A 115 29.60 2.10 5.69
C ASP A 115 28.27 2.53 6.29
N ASP A 116 27.77 3.73 5.94
CA ASP A 116 26.55 4.30 6.51
C ASP A 116 25.27 3.83 5.82
N LEU A 117 25.39 3.13 4.71
CA LEU A 117 24.31 2.36 4.11
C LEU A 117 24.28 0.89 4.56
N GLN A 118 25.29 0.42 5.32
CA GLN A 118 25.39 -0.96 5.78
C GLN A 118 25.10 -1.11 7.26
N PHE A 119 24.41 -2.18 7.64
CA PHE A 119 24.13 -2.53 9.03
C PHE A 119 25.38 -2.94 9.83
N ARG A 120 26.37 -3.49 9.14
CA ARG A 120 27.63 -3.99 9.73
C ARG A 120 28.83 -3.58 8.88
N GLY A 121 28.95 -2.29 8.58
CA GLY A 121 30.11 -1.77 7.90
C GLY A 121 31.38 -2.09 8.68
N GLU A 122 32.40 -2.66 8.04
CA GLU A 122 33.73 -2.76 8.64
C GLU A 122 34.39 -1.39 8.53
N ASP A 123 35.01 -0.93 9.61
CA ASP A 123 35.77 0.31 9.62
C ASP A 123 36.70 0.39 8.42
N ASN A 124 36.56 1.44 7.62
CA ASN A 124 37.35 1.68 6.43
C ASN A 124 38.85 1.82 6.82
N ILE A 125 39.62 0.73 6.67
CA ILE A 125 41.03 0.65 7.05
C ILE A 125 41.97 1.52 6.18
N PHE A 126 41.47 2.23 5.20
CA PHE A 126 42.27 3.02 4.25
C PHE A 126 42.03 4.53 4.29
N GLY A 127 41.55 5.11 5.38
CA GLY A 127 41.62 6.56 5.59
C GLY A 127 40.96 7.40 4.47
N GLY A 128 40.01 6.84 3.77
CA GLY A 128 39.02 7.60 3.02
C GLY A 128 38.23 8.42 4.03
N GLU A 129 37.83 9.60 3.67
CA GLU A 129 37.17 10.56 4.53
C GLU A 129 36.11 9.84 5.36
N SER A 130 36.42 9.58 6.64
CA SER A 130 35.41 9.20 7.60
C SER A 130 34.58 10.44 7.79
N ASP A 131 33.47 10.55 7.09
CA ASP A 131 32.46 11.58 7.30
C ASP A 131 31.76 11.44 8.66
N GLY A 132 32.32 10.54 9.52
CA GLY A 132 31.87 10.32 10.89
C GLY A 132 30.60 9.49 10.96
N GLY A 133 30.25 8.81 9.86
CA GLY A 133 29.16 7.84 9.80
C GLY A 133 29.48 6.61 10.64
N GLY A 134 28.56 6.15 11.42
CA GLY A 134 28.56 4.86 12.08
C GLY A 134 27.72 3.89 11.28
N GLU A 135 27.80 2.62 11.66
CA GLU A 135 26.93 1.57 11.12
C GLU A 135 25.46 2.05 11.01
N CYS A 136 24.78 1.73 9.93
CA CYS A 136 23.35 1.96 9.80
C CYS A 136 22.56 0.98 10.70
N ALA A 137 22.45 1.29 11.97
CA ALA A 137 21.75 0.42 12.93
C ALA A 137 20.27 0.17 12.53
N GLY A 138 19.68 1.04 11.76
CA GLY A 138 18.30 0.91 11.26
C GLY A 138 18.18 0.10 9.96
N CYS A 139 19.29 -0.22 9.28
CA CYS A 139 19.26 -0.96 8.01
C CYS A 139 19.08 -2.46 8.19
N ALA A 140 19.16 -2.97 9.42
CA ALA A 140 18.95 -4.40 9.68
C ALA A 140 17.59 -4.87 9.15
N GLY A 141 17.63 -5.81 8.20
CA GLY A 141 16.43 -6.39 7.60
C GLY A 141 15.77 -5.55 6.51
N LEU A 142 16.42 -4.47 6.04
CA LEU A 142 15.97 -3.74 4.85
C LEU A 142 16.34 -4.47 3.54
N GLY A 143 17.30 -5.40 3.60
CA GLY A 143 17.74 -6.14 2.41
C GLY A 143 18.49 -5.28 1.41
N ARG A 144 17.90 -5.02 0.25
CA ARG A 144 18.49 -4.21 -0.81
C ARG A 144 17.88 -2.82 -0.88
N LEU A 145 18.73 -1.80 -0.98
CA LEU A 145 18.33 -0.41 -1.18
C LEU A 145 18.52 0.00 -2.64
N LEU A 146 17.81 1.01 -3.08
CA LEU A 146 18.00 1.65 -4.38
C LEU A 146 18.86 2.91 -4.22
N VAL A 147 20.00 2.93 -4.88
CA VAL A 147 20.95 4.04 -4.85
C VAL A 147 21.17 4.65 -6.23
N ILE A 148 21.64 5.90 -6.24
CA ILE A 148 22.31 6.51 -7.39
C ILE A 148 23.81 6.21 -7.22
N PRO A 149 24.42 5.39 -8.06
CA PRO A 149 25.79 4.94 -7.84
C PRO A 149 26.82 6.04 -8.11
N ASP A 150 27.89 6.07 -7.32
CA ASP A 150 29.10 6.84 -7.66
C ASP A 150 30.03 5.99 -8.53
N GLU A 151 30.06 6.26 -9.82
CA GLU A 151 30.87 5.52 -10.80
C GLU A 151 32.26 6.14 -11.04
N ARG A 152 32.66 7.14 -10.24
CA ARG A 152 33.95 7.84 -10.45
C ARG A 152 35.15 7.08 -9.96
N ALA A 153 34.99 6.22 -8.99
CA ALA A 153 36.07 5.38 -8.50
C ALA A 153 36.10 4.06 -9.28
N PHE A 154 37.28 3.44 -9.37
CA PHE A 154 37.45 2.10 -9.93
C PHE A 154 36.71 1.02 -9.13
N VAL A 155 36.00 1.43 -8.08
CA VAL A 155 35.20 0.61 -7.20
C VAL A 155 33.90 1.36 -6.86
N PRO A 156 32.76 0.94 -7.40
CA PRO A 156 31.61 1.82 -7.62
C PRO A 156 30.46 1.62 -6.62
N TRP A 157 30.69 1.33 -5.37
CA TRP A 157 29.59 0.78 -4.55
C TRP A 157 29.14 1.66 -3.39
N GLY A 158 29.25 2.96 -3.50
CA GLY A 158 28.61 3.91 -2.62
C GLY A 158 27.48 4.68 -3.32
N ASP A 159 26.74 5.45 -2.56
CA ASP A 159 25.80 6.40 -3.10
C ASP A 159 26.51 7.64 -3.71
N TYR A 160 25.79 8.35 -4.57
CA TYR A 160 26.35 9.50 -5.26
C TYR A 160 26.13 10.79 -4.44
N ARG A 161 27.17 11.24 -3.75
CA ARG A 161 27.16 12.42 -2.86
C ARG A 161 26.55 13.71 -3.45
N TRP A 162 26.48 13.82 -4.77
CA TRP A 162 25.90 15.00 -5.43
C TRP A 162 24.42 14.84 -5.74
N GLY A 163 23.86 13.72 -5.39
CA GLY A 163 22.45 13.43 -5.58
C GLY A 163 22.01 13.29 -7.04
N GLY A 164 20.75 13.46 -7.24
CA GLY A 164 20.11 13.31 -8.55
C GLY A 164 18.62 13.03 -8.41
N THR A 165 18.06 12.50 -9.49
CA THR A 165 16.66 12.13 -9.54
C THR A 165 16.50 10.68 -9.97
N ILE A 166 15.81 9.88 -9.19
CA ILE A 166 15.36 8.54 -9.58
C ILE A 166 13.90 8.66 -9.96
N SER A 167 13.57 8.27 -11.19
CA SER A 167 12.22 8.40 -11.75
C SER A 167 11.64 7.04 -12.10
N PHE A 168 10.38 6.84 -11.77
CA PHE A 168 9.56 5.69 -12.08
C PHE A 168 8.47 6.11 -13.05
N THR A 169 8.43 5.49 -14.23
CA THR A 169 7.44 5.78 -15.26
C THR A 169 6.71 4.51 -15.67
N GLY A 170 5.42 4.63 -15.93
CA GLY A 170 4.60 3.48 -16.27
C GLY A 170 3.25 3.88 -16.87
N ASN A 171 2.42 2.88 -17.13
CA ASN A 171 1.06 3.13 -17.57
C ASN A 171 0.10 3.09 -16.36
N PHE A 172 -0.27 4.25 -15.87
CA PHE A 172 -1.17 4.44 -14.74
C PHE A 172 -2.64 4.68 -15.17
N SER A 173 -2.96 4.54 -16.45
CA SER A 173 -4.30 4.87 -16.99
C SER A 173 -5.42 3.92 -16.57
N GLY A 174 -5.09 2.79 -15.93
CA GLY A 174 -6.06 1.76 -15.52
C GLY A 174 -6.61 1.91 -14.10
N GLY A 175 -6.22 2.93 -13.35
CA GLY A 175 -6.64 3.10 -11.96
C GLY A 175 -6.21 4.45 -11.38
N ASP A 176 -6.72 4.76 -10.19
CA ASP A 176 -6.32 5.92 -9.40
C ASP A 176 -5.17 5.52 -8.47
N TYR A 177 -3.96 5.47 -9.02
CA TYR A 177 -2.74 5.09 -8.29
C TYR A 177 -2.14 6.29 -7.59
N TYR A 178 -1.58 6.08 -6.40
CA TYR A 178 -0.87 7.13 -5.67
C TYR A 178 0.32 6.57 -4.89
N LEU A 179 1.31 7.41 -4.64
CA LEU A 179 2.45 7.11 -3.78
C LEU A 179 2.01 7.32 -2.32
N ALA A 180 2.03 6.26 -1.51
CA ALA A 180 1.59 6.31 -0.10
C ALA A 180 2.74 6.62 0.86
N SER A 181 3.89 5.98 0.67
CA SER A 181 5.08 6.17 1.50
C SER A 181 6.33 5.65 0.81
N TYR A 182 7.47 5.97 1.38
CA TYR A 182 8.78 5.40 1.03
C TYR A 182 9.68 5.37 2.27
N VAL A 183 10.73 4.57 2.23
CA VAL A 183 11.78 4.56 3.22
C VAL A 183 12.95 5.37 2.68
N ALA A 184 13.42 6.34 3.45
CA ALA A 184 14.62 7.13 3.21
C ALA A 184 15.71 6.65 4.15
N VAL A 185 16.88 6.39 3.62
CA VAL A 185 18.04 5.87 4.36
C VAL A 185 19.20 6.81 4.16
N ASP A 186 19.98 7.04 5.20
CA ASP A 186 21.23 7.80 5.18
C ASP A 186 21.06 9.23 4.62
N VAL A 187 20.17 10.00 5.21
CA VAL A 187 19.89 11.37 4.78
C VAL A 187 20.72 12.35 5.59
N ASP A 188 21.76 12.86 5.01
CA ASP A 188 22.69 13.83 5.60
C ASP A 188 22.01 15.04 6.23
N THR A 189 22.55 15.54 7.35
CA THR A 189 22.01 16.70 8.07
C THR A 189 22.15 18.03 7.32
N ASN A 190 23.02 18.10 6.33
CA ASN A 190 23.24 19.25 5.44
C ASN A 190 22.59 19.08 4.05
N SER A 191 21.87 17.98 3.84
CA SER A 191 21.06 17.71 2.65
C SER A 191 19.70 18.42 2.73
N PRO A 192 19.03 18.68 1.60
CA PRO A 192 17.63 19.14 1.59
C PRO A 192 16.62 18.03 1.89
N GLY A 193 17.07 16.82 2.23
CA GLY A 193 16.26 15.61 2.36
C GLY A 193 15.96 14.94 1.04
N ILE A 194 15.47 13.69 1.11
CA ILE A 194 14.95 12.98 -0.06
C ILE A 194 13.51 13.44 -0.29
N ARG A 195 13.27 14.08 -1.42
CA ARG A 195 11.98 14.65 -1.79
C ARG A 195 11.27 13.77 -2.80
N ALA A 196 10.03 13.40 -2.50
CA ALA A 196 9.17 12.64 -3.39
C ALA A 196 8.24 13.55 -4.19
N PHE A 197 8.10 13.25 -5.48
CA PHE A 197 7.22 13.97 -6.40
C PHE A 197 6.30 12.97 -7.12
N VAL A 198 5.05 13.37 -7.34
CA VAL A 198 4.13 12.74 -8.27
C VAL A 198 3.93 13.69 -9.42
N ASP A 199 4.30 13.25 -10.62
CA ASP A 199 4.47 14.12 -11.81
C ASP A 199 5.36 15.33 -11.47
N SER A 200 4.79 16.50 -11.25
CA SER A 200 5.54 17.72 -10.87
C SER A 200 5.22 18.22 -9.45
N THR A 201 4.36 17.51 -8.72
CA THR A 201 3.89 17.92 -7.39
C THR A 201 4.71 17.24 -6.30
N GLN A 202 5.35 18.02 -5.42
CA GLN A 202 6.02 17.44 -4.25
C GLN A 202 4.99 16.90 -3.26
N VAL A 203 5.15 15.63 -2.88
CA VAL A 203 4.22 14.91 -2.00
C VAL A 203 4.85 14.46 -0.69
N GLY A 204 6.17 14.50 -0.58
CA GLY A 204 6.88 14.11 0.63
C GLY A 204 8.30 14.67 0.68
N VAL A 205 8.86 14.73 1.89
CA VAL A 205 10.27 15.04 2.13
C VAL A 205 10.71 14.35 3.42
N SER A 206 11.89 13.72 3.40
CA SER A 206 12.47 13.08 4.57
C SER A 206 12.97 14.13 5.60
N GLY A 207 13.10 13.71 6.85
CA GLY A 207 13.88 14.43 7.85
C GLY A 207 15.39 14.38 7.54
N LEU A 208 16.14 15.23 8.18
CA LEU A 208 17.61 15.29 8.13
C LEU A 208 18.14 14.64 9.41
N LEU A 209 18.19 13.31 9.43
CA LEU A 209 18.51 12.54 10.63
C LEU A 209 19.99 12.17 10.75
N GLY A 210 20.77 12.40 9.69
CA GLY A 210 22.19 12.10 9.61
C GLY A 210 22.49 10.70 9.11
N ASN A 211 23.80 10.42 9.02
CA ASN A 211 24.36 9.18 8.49
C ASN A 211 23.77 7.95 9.19
N GLY A 212 23.54 6.91 8.46
CA GLY A 212 23.00 5.63 8.94
C GLY A 212 21.57 5.72 9.46
N SER A 213 20.84 6.80 9.18
CA SER A 213 19.45 6.95 9.61
C SER A 213 18.48 6.24 8.67
N VAL A 214 17.38 5.72 9.24
CA VAL A 214 16.28 5.13 8.48
C VAL A 214 14.98 5.79 8.87
N GLN A 215 14.20 6.23 7.88
CA GLN A 215 12.93 6.90 8.10
C GLN A 215 11.87 6.47 7.10
N THR A 216 10.71 6.04 7.59
CA THR A 216 9.52 5.93 6.74
C THR A 216 8.87 7.29 6.59
N VAL A 217 8.73 7.73 5.35
CA VAL A 217 8.12 9.01 4.98
C VAL A 217 6.75 8.76 4.36
N ALA A 218 5.70 9.17 5.06
CA ALA A 218 4.35 9.17 4.50
C ALA A 218 4.15 10.41 3.62
N THR A 219 3.44 10.26 2.51
CA THR A 219 3.10 11.38 1.63
C THR A 219 1.95 12.21 2.21
N THR A 220 2.01 13.54 2.06
CA THR A 220 1.05 14.47 2.69
C THR A 220 -0.19 14.72 1.84
N SER A 221 -0.05 14.74 0.53
CA SER A 221 -1.15 14.80 -0.43
C SER A 221 -0.96 13.66 -1.40
N GLN A 222 -1.95 12.85 -1.60
CA GLN A 222 -1.85 11.65 -2.41
C GLN A 222 -2.52 11.87 -3.78
N PRO A 223 -1.97 12.75 -4.65
CA PRO A 223 -2.53 12.95 -5.98
C PRO A 223 -2.40 11.66 -6.78
N ALA A 224 -3.32 11.46 -7.71
CA ALA A 224 -3.22 10.37 -8.66
C ALA A 224 -1.93 10.51 -9.49
N ILE A 225 -1.24 9.39 -9.71
CA ILE A 225 -0.06 9.34 -10.57
C ILE A 225 -0.55 9.36 -12.02
N GLY A 226 -0.24 10.43 -12.74
CA GLY A 226 -0.60 10.56 -14.15
C GLY A 226 0.33 9.78 -15.06
N SER A 227 1.64 9.96 -14.90
CA SER A 227 2.64 9.33 -15.76
C SER A 227 3.89 8.86 -15.01
N SER A 228 4.22 9.47 -13.88
CA SER A 228 5.47 9.22 -13.17
C SER A 228 5.41 9.60 -11.70
N PHE A 229 6.28 9.01 -10.93
CA PHE A 229 6.71 9.54 -9.65
C PHE A 229 8.23 9.50 -9.56
N SER A 230 8.81 10.34 -8.72
CA SER A 230 10.27 10.44 -8.63
C SER A 230 10.73 10.85 -7.23
N PHE A 231 11.98 10.52 -6.96
CA PHE A 231 12.69 10.91 -5.75
C PHE A 231 13.89 11.77 -6.14
N VAL A 232 13.97 12.93 -5.51
CA VAL A 232 15.11 13.85 -5.71
C VAL A 232 15.97 13.81 -4.46
N LEU A 233 17.21 13.35 -4.62
CA LEU A 233 18.24 13.31 -3.62
C LEU A 233 19.13 14.55 -3.84
N GLY A 234 19.38 15.32 -2.80
CA GLY A 234 20.19 16.53 -2.91
C GLY A 234 19.53 17.69 -3.68
N THR A 235 20.36 18.63 -4.13
CA THR A 235 19.94 19.75 -4.98
C THR A 235 20.60 19.67 -6.34
N ALA A 236 19.86 19.99 -7.38
CA ALA A 236 20.39 20.14 -8.74
C ALA A 236 21.25 21.41 -8.92
N ALA A 237 21.49 22.20 -7.86
CA ALA A 237 22.23 23.42 -7.91
C ALA A 237 23.72 23.16 -7.65
N ALA A 238 24.59 23.82 -8.43
CA ALA A 238 26.04 23.72 -8.38
C ALA A 238 26.71 24.17 -7.06
N ASP A 239 25.93 24.51 -6.05
CA ASP A 239 26.40 25.04 -4.76
C ASP A 239 26.37 23.93 -3.70
N ALA A 240 27.28 22.96 -3.77
CA ALA A 240 27.80 22.15 -2.64
C ALA A 240 26.79 21.63 -1.59
N VAL A 241 25.57 21.29 -1.94
CA VAL A 241 24.66 20.60 -1.03
C VAL A 241 24.71 19.11 -1.36
N LEU A 242 25.35 18.36 -0.48
CA LEU A 242 25.45 16.92 -0.56
C LEU A 242 24.05 16.31 -0.58
N GLY A 243 23.88 15.27 -1.35
CA GLY A 243 22.58 14.64 -1.57
C GLY A 243 22.67 13.14 -1.56
N SER A 244 23.53 12.61 -0.66
CA SER A 244 23.66 11.17 -0.44
C SER A 244 22.38 10.57 0.08
N GLY A 245 22.32 9.26 0.05
CA GLY A 245 21.24 8.47 0.60
C GLY A 245 20.64 7.47 -0.38
N ALA A 246 19.79 6.62 0.16
CA ALA A 246 19.11 5.55 -0.54
C ALA A 246 17.62 5.56 -0.27
N ILE A 247 16.87 4.84 -1.10
CA ILE A 247 15.43 4.64 -0.93
C ILE A 247 15.08 3.15 -0.97
N ASP A 248 14.04 2.80 -0.21
CA ASP A 248 13.45 1.46 -0.19
C ASP A 248 11.96 1.54 0.15
N GLY A 249 11.31 0.38 0.23
CA GLY A 249 9.96 0.24 0.74
C GLY A 249 8.96 1.20 0.10
N ILE A 250 9.05 1.43 -1.21
CA ILE A 250 8.18 2.37 -1.93
C ILE A 250 6.78 1.77 -2.03
N ARG A 251 5.83 2.33 -1.28
CA ARG A 251 4.45 1.85 -1.24
C ARG A 251 3.59 2.60 -2.25
N ILE A 252 3.11 1.89 -3.24
CA ILE A 252 2.13 2.37 -4.22
C ILE A 252 0.78 1.75 -3.89
N CYS A 253 -0.27 2.57 -3.87
CA CYS A 253 -1.63 2.12 -3.66
C CYS A 253 -2.50 2.51 -4.87
N ALA A 254 -3.46 1.66 -5.18
CA ALA A 254 -4.55 1.96 -6.09
C ALA A 254 -5.81 2.22 -5.28
N ARG A 255 -6.45 3.37 -5.51
CA ARG A 255 -7.83 3.58 -5.10
C ARG A 255 -8.70 2.89 -6.13
N GLN A 256 -9.37 1.84 -5.72
CA GLN A 256 -10.39 1.26 -6.56
C GLN A 256 -11.56 2.23 -6.58
N ALA A 257 -11.85 2.81 -7.74
CA ALA A 257 -13.10 3.53 -7.91
C ALA A 257 -14.21 2.54 -7.51
N LEU A 258 -14.96 2.88 -6.48
CA LEU A 258 -16.15 2.12 -6.16
C LEU A 258 -17.08 2.32 -7.34
N GLY A 259 -17.64 1.23 -7.84
CA GLY A 259 -18.64 1.29 -8.89
C GLY A 259 -19.77 2.25 -8.52
N GLU A 260 -20.28 2.94 -9.52
CA GLU A 260 -21.34 3.96 -9.34
C GLU A 260 -22.72 3.40 -9.68
N ASP A 261 -22.83 2.10 -9.97
CA ASP A 261 -24.06 1.46 -10.40
C ASP A 261 -24.63 0.52 -9.33
N GLY A 262 -25.95 0.47 -9.23
CA GLY A 262 -26.64 -0.46 -8.36
C GLY A 262 -28.12 -0.61 -8.71
N CYS A 263 -28.57 -1.83 -8.94
CA CYS A 263 -29.97 -2.14 -9.19
C CYS A 263 -30.66 -2.62 -7.92
N THR A 264 -31.84 -2.07 -7.64
CA THR A 264 -32.58 -2.36 -6.40
C THR A 264 -33.05 -3.83 -6.30
N PRO A 265 -33.38 -4.31 -5.08
CA PRO A 265 -34.04 -5.60 -4.90
C PRO A 265 -35.34 -5.73 -5.73
N GLY A 266 -36.06 -4.63 -5.90
CA GLY A 266 -37.26 -4.55 -6.72
C GLY A 266 -36.99 -4.80 -8.22
N TYR A 267 -35.91 -4.23 -8.74
CA TYR A 267 -35.48 -4.49 -10.11
C TYR A 267 -35.19 -5.98 -10.32
N TRP A 268 -34.30 -6.56 -9.55
CA TRP A 268 -33.89 -7.95 -9.68
C TRP A 268 -35.04 -8.95 -9.49
N LYS A 269 -35.98 -8.64 -8.59
CA LYS A 269 -37.17 -9.44 -8.38
C LYS A 269 -38.07 -9.53 -9.62
N ASN A 270 -38.19 -8.44 -10.36
CA ASN A 270 -39.09 -8.31 -11.49
C ASN A 270 -38.44 -8.58 -12.85
N HIS A 271 -37.10 -8.62 -12.92
CA HIS A 271 -36.33 -8.82 -14.13
C HIS A 271 -35.47 -10.08 -14.06
N THR A 272 -36.10 -11.24 -13.84
CA THR A 272 -35.38 -12.54 -13.69
C THR A 272 -34.58 -12.95 -14.94
N ALA A 273 -34.90 -12.43 -16.12
CA ALA A 273 -34.10 -12.65 -17.33
C ALA A 273 -32.73 -11.97 -17.25
N ALA A 274 -32.59 -10.86 -16.52
CA ALA A 274 -31.32 -10.16 -16.29
C ALA A 274 -30.36 -10.93 -15.37
N TRP A 275 -30.80 -12.01 -14.73
CA TRP A 275 -29.91 -12.86 -13.93
C TRP A 275 -28.91 -13.66 -14.81
N ALA A 276 -29.18 -13.75 -16.11
CA ALA A 276 -28.23 -14.36 -17.03
C ALA A 276 -26.92 -13.56 -17.03
N GLY A 277 -25.80 -14.23 -16.74
CA GLY A 277 -24.50 -13.57 -16.65
C GLY A 277 -24.06 -13.19 -15.24
N THR A 278 -24.93 -13.26 -14.22
CA THR A 278 -24.55 -13.01 -12.83
C THR A 278 -23.88 -14.20 -12.16
N GLY A 279 -23.95 -15.41 -12.73
CA GLY A 279 -23.52 -16.65 -12.12
C GLY A 279 -24.53 -17.25 -11.12
N TYR A 280 -25.68 -16.59 -10.90
CA TYR A 280 -26.73 -17.03 -9.98
C TYR A 280 -28.04 -17.27 -10.70
N THR A 281 -28.91 -18.12 -10.08
CA THR A 281 -30.23 -18.43 -10.63
C THR A 281 -31.34 -18.15 -9.62
N PRO A 282 -32.56 -17.76 -10.11
CA PRO A 282 -33.68 -17.46 -9.22
C PRO A 282 -34.09 -18.59 -8.27
N GLY A 283 -33.91 -19.84 -8.70
CA GLY A 283 -34.23 -21.04 -7.93
C GLY A 283 -33.14 -21.52 -6.96
N GLN A 284 -31.94 -20.92 -7.02
CA GLN A 284 -30.86 -21.27 -6.11
C GLN A 284 -31.22 -20.89 -4.68
N THR A 285 -30.88 -21.74 -3.69
CA THR A 285 -31.21 -21.49 -2.30
C THR A 285 -30.26 -20.49 -1.64
N VAL A 286 -30.78 -19.69 -0.70
CA VAL A 286 -29.97 -18.75 0.12
C VAL A 286 -28.85 -19.51 0.81
N GLY A 287 -29.12 -20.69 1.38
CA GLY A 287 -28.13 -21.49 2.10
C GLY A 287 -27.03 -22.11 1.23
N SER A 288 -27.18 -22.08 -0.10
CA SER A 288 -26.09 -22.49 -1.04
C SER A 288 -25.07 -21.37 -1.30
N VAL A 289 -25.40 -20.15 -0.90
CA VAL A 289 -24.55 -18.95 -1.12
C VAL A 289 -24.08 -18.37 0.22
N PHE A 290 -24.98 -18.22 1.17
CA PHE A 290 -24.72 -17.61 2.46
C PHE A 290 -24.80 -18.63 3.60
N ALA A 291 -23.99 -18.45 4.66
CA ALA A 291 -24.01 -19.30 5.85
C ALA A 291 -25.23 -19.00 6.75
N ALA A 292 -26.44 -19.14 6.20
CA ALA A 292 -27.69 -18.82 6.87
C ALA A 292 -28.24 -19.95 7.78
N GLY A 293 -27.40 -20.90 8.23
CA GLY A 293 -27.81 -22.07 9.02
C GLY A 293 -28.51 -21.75 10.35
N ALA A 294 -28.21 -20.61 10.96
CA ALA A 294 -28.91 -20.11 12.14
C ALA A 294 -30.39 -19.72 11.87
N PHE A 295 -30.78 -19.59 10.61
CA PHE A 295 -32.12 -19.24 10.13
C PHE A 295 -32.61 -20.26 9.10
N PRO A 296 -32.98 -21.51 9.50
CA PRO A 296 -33.21 -22.62 8.55
C PRO A 296 -34.31 -22.35 7.50
N SER A 297 -35.35 -21.63 7.87
CA SER A 297 -36.41 -21.25 6.94
C SER A 297 -35.93 -20.27 5.86
N LEU A 298 -34.99 -19.38 6.19
CA LEU A 298 -34.37 -18.45 5.23
C LEU A 298 -33.32 -19.16 4.39
N ALA A 299 -32.53 -20.06 4.98
CA ALA A 299 -31.55 -20.86 4.25
C ALA A 299 -32.19 -21.75 3.16
N SER A 300 -33.39 -22.28 3.41
CA SER A 300 -34.13 -23.10 2.45
C SER A 300 -34.93 -22.29 1.41
N SER A 301 -35.11 -20.97 1.61
CA SER A 301 -35.75 -20.12 0.62
C SER A 301 -34.87 -19.91 -0.62
N THR A 302 -35.47 -19.61 -1.76
CA THR A 302 -34.73 -19.27 -2.98
C THR A 302 -34.20 -17.83 -2.94
N LEU A 303 -33.18 -17.52 -3.74
CA LEU A 303 -32.68 -16.13 -3.90
C LEU A 303 -33.79 -15.20 -4.39
N LEU A 304 -34.66 -15.66 -5.30
CA LEU A 304 -35.80 -14.88 -5.74
C LEU A 304 -36.81 -14.58 -4.63
N GLN A 305 -37.07 -15.57 -3.77
CA GLN A 305 -37.93 -15.38 -2.60
C GLN A 305 -37.32 -14.37 -1.59
N ALA A 306 -36.00 -14.44 -1.39
CA ALA A 306 -35.28 -13.54 -0.49
C ALA A 306 -35.41 -12.07 -0.91
N LEU A 307 -35.43 -11.74 -2.20
CA LEU A 307 -35.69 -10.38 -2.71
C LEU A 307 -37.09 -9.85 -2.34
N GLY A 308 -38.01 -10.73 -1.95
CA GLY A 308 -39.35 -10.36 -1.49
C GLY A 308 -39.52 -10.30 0.03
N ASN A 309 -38.47 -10.52 0.80
CA ASN A 309 -38.53 -10.53 2.25
C ASN A 309 -38.99 -9.16 2.82
N GLY A 310 -39.98 -9.20 3.73
CA GLY A 310 -40.55 -7.99 4.30
C GLY A 310 -39.84 -7.49 5.55
N GLY A 311 -39.06 -8.36 6.20
CA GLY A 311 -38.46 -8.08 7.52
C GLY A 311 -39.39 -8.43 8.68
N GLY A 312 -39.11 -7.85 9.85
CA GLY A 312 -39.88 -8.06 11.07
C GLY A 312 -39.12 -7.70 12.34
N SER A 313 -39.74 -7.91 13.49
CA SER A 313 -39.12 -7.75 14.80
C SER A 313 -38.15 -8.89 15.10
N GLY A 314 -37.14 -8.65 15.91
CA GLY A 314 -36.16 -9.66 16.32
C GLY A 314 -35.05 -9.91 15.25
N THR A 315 -34.21 -10.89 15.57
CA THR A 315 -33.04 -11.22 14.74
C THR A 315 -33.43 -11.86 13.41
N ALA A 316 -34.45 -12.70 13.37
CA ALA A 316 -34.96 -13.31 12.15
C ALA A 316 -35.50 -12.26 11.17
N GLY A 317 -36.17 -11.21 11.67
CA GLY A 317 -36.61 -10.08 10.84
C GLY A 317 -35.46 -9.26 10.30
N ALA A 318 -34.39 -9.06 11.08
CA ALA A 318 -33.17 -8.41 10.57
C ALA A 318 -32.47 -9.25 9.52
N ALA A 319 -32.36 -10.57 9.72
CA ALA A 319 -31.81 -11.48 8.71
C ALA A 319 -32.60 -11.45 7.39
N GLN A 320 -33.92 -11.30 7.45
CA GLN A 320 -34.75 -11.14 6.25
C GLN A 320 -34.42 -9.85 5.48
N ILE A 321 -34.25 -8.72 6.23
CA ILE A 321 -33.89 -7.43 5.62
C ILE A 321 -32.50 -7.51 5.00
N LEU A 322 -31.53 -8.06 5.76
CA LEU A 322 -30.16 -8.23 5.27
C LEU A 322 -30.13 -9.09 4.00
N LEU A 323 -30.75 -10.27 4.01
CA LEU A 323 -30.73 -11.18 2.88
C LEU A 323 -31.42 -10.59 1.63
N ARG A 324 -32.45 -9.75 1.79
CA ARG A 324 -33.06 -9.00 0.69
C ARG A 324 -32.06 -8.07 0.02
N ALA A 325 -31.34 -7.26 0.80
CA ALA A 325 -30.33 -6.33 0.30
C ALA A 325 -29.11 -7.10 -0.28
N ALA A 326 -28.68 -8.16 0.42
CA ALA A 326 -27.53 -8.98 0.04
C ALA A 326 -27.70 -9.71 -1.28
N VAL A 327 -28.89 -10.25 -1.58
CA VAL A 327 -29.16 -10.90 -2.86
C VAL A 327 -29.11 -9.90 -4.01
N ALA A 328 -29.65 -8.68 -3.83
CA ALA A 328 -29.54 -7.65 -4.85
C ALA A 328 -28.07 -7.24 -5.08
N ALA A 329 -27.33 -7.00 -4.01
CA ALA A 329 -25.90 -6.70 -4.06
C ALA A 329 -25.09 -7.79 -4.78
N LEU A 330 -25.39 -9.06 -4.48
CA LEU A 330 -24.73 -10.21 -5.10
C LEU A 330 -24.97 -10.26 -6.62
N LEU A 331 -26.20 -9.96 -7.05
CA LEU A 331 -26.57 -9.93 -8.47
C LEU A 331 -25.95 -8.74 -9.19
N ASN A 332 -25.93 -7.57 -8.55
CA ASN A 332 -25.22 -6.40 -9.05
C ASN A 332 -23.75 -6.70 -9.28
N ALA A 333 -23.06 -7.19 -8.25
CA ALA A 333 -21.64 -7.52 -8.31
C ALA A 333 -21.29 -8.67 -9.29
N GLY A 334 -22.23 -9.54 -9.56
CA GLY A 334 -22.06 -10.64 -10.51
C GLY A 334 -22.37 -10.29 -11.96
N HIS A 335 -23.02 -9.15 -12.23
CA HIS A 335 -23.47 -8.79 -13.57
C HIS A 335 -22.46 -7.85 -14.25
N ALA A 336 -21.87 -8.29 -15.38
CA ALA A 336 -20.83 -7.53 -16.08
C ALA A 336 -21.26 -6.15 -16.63
N GLY A 337 -22.56 -5.88 -16.69
CA GLY A 337 -23.11 -4.60 -17.10
C GLY A 337 -23.46 -3.65 -15.93
N VAL A 338 -23.05 -3.98 -14.72
CA VAL A 338 -23.25 -3.17 -13.51
C VAL A 338 -21.90 -2.95 -12.86
N ASP A 339 -21.45 -1.72 -12.80
CA ASP A 339 -20.24 -1.31 -12.09
C ASP A 339 -20.57 -1.14 -10.59
N TYR A 340 -20.63 -2.29 -9.88
CA TYR A 340 -21.06 -2.32 -8.48
C TYR A 340 -19.89 -2.11 -7.53
N PRO A 341 -20.03 -1.35 -6.43
CA PRO A 341 -18.92 -0.99 -5.56
C PRO A 341 -18.32 -2.12 -4.71
N ARG A 342 -18.92 -3.32 -4.72
CA ARG A 342 -18.44 -4.47 -3.94
C ARG A 342 -18.26 -5.68 -4.83
N THR A 343 -17.35 -6.58 -4.42
CA THR A 343 -17.20 -7.89 -5.08
C THR A 343 -18.19 -8.91 -4.50
N THR A 344 -18.54 -9.94 -5.28
CA THR A 344 -19.35 -11.06 -4.79
C THR A 344 -18.73 -11.74 -3.58
N ALA A 345 -17.40 -11.86 -3.53
CA ALA A 345 -16.68 -12.47 -2.42
C ALA A 345 -16.77 -11.65 -1.12
N SER A 346 -16.60 -10.33 -1.19
CA SER A 346 -16.74 -9.45 -0.02
C SER A 346 -18.15 -9.46 0.52
N ILE A 347 -19.16 -9.37 -0.34
CA ILE A 347 -20.57 -9.44 0.06
C ILE A 347 -20.88 -10.73 0.82
N ILE A 348 -20.42 -11.87 0.30
CA ILE A 348 -20.65 -13.18 0.95
C ILE A 348 -19.96 -13.23 2.32
N ALA A 349 -18.72 -12.73 2.42
CA ALA A 349 -17.98 -12.72 3.68
C ALA A 349 -18.67 -11.85 4.74
N ASP A 350 -19.05 -10.61 4.39
CA ASP A 350 -19.68 -9.65 5.29
C ASP A 350 -21.06 -10.14 5.77
N VAL A 351 -21.88 -10.66 4.85
CA VAL A 351 -23.19 -11.21 5.17
C VAL A 351 -23.07 -12.43 6.09
N ASN A 352 -22.11 -13.32 5.83
CA ASN A 352 -21.86 -14.48 6.68
C ASN A 352 -21.42 -14.06 8.10
N ALA A 353 -20.53 -13.07 8.20
CA ALA A 353 -20.11 -12.51 9.48
C ALA A 353 -21.29 -11.89 10.24
N ALA A 354 -22.11 -11.09 9.58
CA ALA A 354 -23.30 -10.47 10.19
C ALA A 354 -24.33 -11.50 10.66
N LEU A 355 -24.60 -12.53 9.86
CA LEU A 355 -25.51 -13.63 10.24
C LEU A 355 -24.97 -14.45 11.43
N ALA A 356 -23.67 -14.75 11.43
CA ALA A 356 -22.99 -15.49 12.49
C ALA A 356 -22.96 -14.72 13.83
N SER A 357 -22.91 -13.39 13.78
CA SER A 357 -22.92 -12.55 14.98
C SER A 357 -24.19 -12.69 15.81
N GLY A 358 -25.30 -13.11 15.23
CA GLY A 358 -26.63 -13.14 15.86
C GLY A 358 -27.15 -11.75 16.27
N SER A 359 -26.42 -10.69 15.92
CA SER A 359 -26.74 -9.30 16.30
C SER A 359 -27.71 -8.67 15.33
N ARG A 360 -28.89 -8.27 15.85
CA ARG A 360 -29.87 -7.52 15.05
C ARG A 360 -29.30 -6.22 14.50
N SER A 361 -28.52 -5.48 15.30
CA SER A 361 -27.95 -4.20 14.90
C SER A 361 -26.91 -4.37 13.82
N ALA A 362 -26.03 -5.37 13.92
CA ALA A 362 -25.03 -5.65 12.88
C ALA A 362 -25.68 -6.03 11.53
N MET A 363 -26.70 -6.89 11.57
CA MET A 363 -27.43 -7.26 10.36
C MET A 363 -28.13 -6.07 9.69
N LEU A 364 -28.72 -5.16 10.49
CA LEU A 364 -29.40 -3.98 9.95
C LEU A 364 -28.41 -2.91 9.46
N ALA A 365 -27.27 -2.74 10.11
CA ALA A 365 -26.23 -1.83 9.65
C ALA A 365 -25.73 -2.24 8.26
N LEU A 366 -25.31 -3.51 8.11
CA LEU A 366 -24.86 -4.01 6.80
C LEU A 366 -25.98 -3.97 5.75
N ALA A 367 -27.23 -4.25 6.15
CA ALA A 367 -28.37 -4.15 5.23
C ALA A 367 -28.57 -2.72 4.71
N GLY A 368 -28.35 -1.71 5.57
CA GLY A 368 -28.40 -0.30 5.17
C GLY A 368 -27.33 0.07 4.16
N GLU A 369 -26.08 -0.32 4.43
CA GLU A 369 -24.96 -0.11 3.51
C GLU A 369 -25.21 -0.76 2.14
N LEU A 370 -25.61 -2.02 2.11
CA LEU A 370 -25.92 -2.71 0.87
C LEU A 370 -27.13 -2.11 0.12
N ASP A 371 -28.12 -1.56 0.86
CA ASP A 371 -29.26 -0.91 0.25
C ASP A 371 -28.89 0.44 -0.37
N GLU A 372 -27.99 1.21 0.26
CA GLU A 372 -27.41 2.42 -0.31
C GLU A 372 -26.69 2.11 -1.63
N ASP A 373 -25.81 1.12 -1.66
CA ASP A 373 -25.10 0.69 -2.86
C ASP A 373 -26.07 0.19 -3.96
N ASN A 374 -27.12 -0.54 -3.58
CA ASN A 374 -28.14 -1.03 -4.51
C ASN A 374 -29.01 0.09 -5.12
N ASN A 375 -28.94 1.31 -4.59
CA ASN A 375 -29.71 2.48 -5.05
C ASN A 375 -28.85 3.50 -5.81
N LEU A 376 -27.60 3.20 -6.15
CA LEU A 376 -26.72 4.12 -6.89
C LEU A 376 -27.23 4.47 -8.28
N GLY A 377 -28.00 3.59 -8.91
CA GLY A 377 -28.58 3.76 -10.24
C GLY A 377 -28.45 2.49 -11.05
N CYS A 378 -29.51 2.05 -11.70
CA CYS A 378 -29.52 0.79 -12.44
C CYS A 378 -29.26 1.04 -13.94
N PRO A 379 -28.12 0.55 -14.50
CA PRO A 379 -27.79 0.76 -15.91
C PRO A 379 -28.48 -0.25 -16.85
N LEU A 380 -29.19 -1.27 -16.31
CA LEU A 380 -29.81 -2.38 -17.05
C LEU A 380 -31.23 -2.10 -17.53
#